data_01f526d1f3de5a3de93cc510cda95edb
#
_entry.id   01f526d1f3de5a3de93cc510cda95edb
#
_cell.length_a   1.000
_cell.length_b   1.000
_cell.length_c   1.000
_cell.angle_alpha   90.00
_cell.angle_beta   90.00
_cell.angle_gamma   90.00
#
_symmetry.space_group_name_H-M   'P 1'
#
loop_
_entity.id
_entity.type
_entity.pdbx_description
1 polymer ?
#
loop_
_entity_poly.entity_id
_entity_poly.type
_entity_poly.pdbx_seq_one_letter_code
_entity_poly.pdbx_strand_id
1 'polypeptide(L)'
;MTIQSPVDFDLHSTINSHGWYDLPPFRANEQLTELQTVISLSKQKHVHIRIREMNSVITIVPMNKTIRLSKTEKEKIKNIVRSMVRIDEQLDEFYLLCKKEKHLRWVPKRRAGRILRSPTAFEDIVKMMFTTNCSWALTKIMTQHLTRKLGTKSSDGIFSFPNPETIAKKSEKWLRKEISCGYRAPYLLKLCKDISNRKIDVESFRNTDCSTEELYDKLCSIKGIGHYAAGNILKLLGRYDYLGIDSWVRTRFFEIHKNGKKVSDAVIEEHYNRYGSWRGLICLMEVTADWHV
;
A
#
# COMPACT_ATOMS: atom_id res chain seq x y z
N MET A 1 -5.80 -16.83 14.93
CA MET A 1 -4.33 -16.79 14.85
C MET A 1 -3.89 -15.50 15.51
N THR A 2 -2.74 -15.50 16.18
CA THR A 2 -2.25 -14.32 16.89
C THR A 2 -0.81 -14.00 16.49
N ILE A 3 -0.45 -12.72 16.59
CA ILE A 3 0.90 -12.19 16.42
C ILE A 3 1.13 -11.22 17.58
N GLN A 4 2.24 -11.35 18.31
CA GLN A 4 2.63 -10.36 19.31
C GLN A 4 3.09 -9.09 18.57
N SER A 5 2.53 -7.93 18.94
CA SER A 5 2.98 -6.64 18.39
C SER A 5 4.08 -6.02 19.25
N PRO A 6 5.07 -5.35 18.64
CA PRO A 6 6.09 -4.60 19.37
C PRO A 6 5.47 -3.38 20.07
N VAL A 7 6.19 -2.84 21.06
CA VAL A 7 5.72 -1.71 21.90
C VAL A 7 5.42 -0.45 21.06
N ASP A 8 6.16 -0.27 19.99
CA ASP A 8 6.04 0.85 19.07
C ASP A 8 5.09 0.61 17.90
N PHE A 9 4.25 -0.43 17.96
CA PHE A 9 3.23 -0.74 16.97
C PHE A 9 1.85 -0.24 17.41
N ASP A 10 1.08 0.24 16.43
CA ASP A 10 -0.32 0.61 16.58
C ASP A 10 -1.08 0.32 15.28
N LEU A 11 -2.08 -0.55 15.36
CA LEU A 11 -2.84 -0.97 14.18
C LEU A 11 -3.68 0.16 13.61
N HIS A 12 -4.27 1.02 14.45
CA HIS A 12 -5.06 2.16 14.01
C HIS A 12 -4.20 3.12 13.16
N SER A 13 -3.03 3.51 13.67
CA SER A 13 -2.09 4.38 12.94
C SER A 13 -1.59 3.74 11.65
N THR A 14 -1.42 2.40 11.64
CA THR A 14 -1.01 1.67 10.44
C THR A 14 -2.13 1.63 9.40
N ILE A 15 -3.39 1.39 9.78
CA ILE A 15 -4.54 1.44 8.87
C ILE A 15 -4.70 2.85 8.31
N ASN A 16 -4.58 3.87 9.15
CA ASN A 16 -4.74 5.28 8.79
C ASN A 16 -3.52 5.89 8.07
N SER A 17 -2.47 5.11 7.80
CA SER A 17 -1.21 5.62 7.24
C SER A 17 -1.36 6.27 5.86
N HIS A 18 -2.31 5.78 5.08
CA HIS A 18 -2.73 6.31 3.77
C HIS A 18 -4.03 5.63 3.32
N GLY A 19 -4.54 5.97 2.13
CA GLY A 19 -5.88 5.58 1.69
C GLY A 19 -6.11 4.11 1.29
N TRP A 20 -5.15 3.19 1.41
CA TRP A 20 -5.32 1.79 0.97
C TRP A 20 -6.46 1.06 1.66
N TYR A 21 -6.75 1.37 2.93
CA TYR A 21 -7.84 0.76 3.69
C TYR A 21 -9.23 0.96 3.04
N ASP A 22 -9.37 2.00 2.23
CA ASP A 22 -10.60 2.37 1.50
C ASP A 22 -10.69 1.72 0.10
N LEU A 23 -9.63 1.00 -0.33
CA LEU A 23 -9.57 0.33 -1.63
C LEU A 23 -9.81 -1.17 -1.51
N PRO A 24 -10.87 -1.73 -2.16
CA PRO A 24 -11.10 -3.17 -2.15
C PRO A 24 -9.86 -3.99 -2.58
N PRO A 25 -9.67 -5.18 -1.99
CA PRO A 25 -10.56 -5.91 -1.08
C PRO A 25 -10.48 -5.48 0.38
N PHE A 26 -9.73 -4.44 0.73
CA PHE A 26 -9.72 -3.91 2.08
C PHE A 26 -11.08 -3.35 2.49
N ARG A 27 -11.41 -3.52 3.75
CA ARG A 27 -12.53 -2.90 4.44
C ARG A 27 -12.09 -2.59 5.86
N ALA A 28 -12.22 -1.35 6.29
CA ALA A 28 -12.01 -0.95 7.67
C ALA A 28 -13.35 -0.56 8.32
N ASN A 29 -13.44 -0.66 9.65
CA ASN A 29 -14.54 -0.05 10.38
C ASN A 29 -14.33 1.48 10.48
N GLU A 30 -15.37 2.21 10.85
CA GLU A 30 -15.32 3.68 10.95
C GLU A 30 -14.23 4.18 11.91
N GLN A 31 -13.96 3.46 12.98
CA GLN A 31 -12.94 3.79 13.98
C GLN A 31 -11.53 3.35 13.57
N LEU A 32 -11.34 2.73 12.41
CA LEU A 32 -10.06 2.18 11.92
C LEU A 32 -9.34 1.25 12.90
N THR A 33 -10.09 0.56 13.75
CA THR A 33 -9.56 -0.42 14.72
C THR A 33 -9.66 -1.87 14.23
N GLU A 34 -10.29 -2.05 13.09
CA GLU A 34 -10.47 -3.34 12.42
C GLU A 34 -10.19 -3.20 10.94
N LEU A 35 -9.40 -4.13 10.41
CA LEU A 35 -9.16 -4.27 8.99
C LEU A 35 -9.61 -5.66 8.52
N GLN A 36 -10.32 -5.70 7.41
CA GLN A 36 -10.69 -6.94 6.73
C GLN A 36 -10.09 -6.98 5.33
N THR A 37 -9.72 -8.17 4.86
CA THR A 37 -9.26 -8.38 3.49
C THR A 37 -9.38 -9.86 3.10
N VAL A 38 -9.17 -10.18 1.82
CA VAL A 38 -9.15 -11.55 1.32
C VAL A 38 -7.73 -11.94 0.95
N ILE A 39 -7.21 -12.98 1.61
CA ILE A 39 -5.90 -13.56 1.30
C ILE A 39 -6.06 -14.76 0.37
N SER A 40 -5.35 -14.75 -0.74
CA SER A 40 -5.28 -15.85 -1.67
C SER A 40 -4.14 -16.82 -1.27
N LEU A 41 -4.50 -17.99 -0.77
CA LEU A 41 -3.54 -19.05 -0.41
C LEU A 41 -3.11 -19.87 -1.64
N SER A 42 -4.04 -20.05 -2.57
CA SER A 42 -3.83 -20.68 -3.88
C SER A 42 -4.83 -20.12 -4.89
N LYS A 43 -4.78 -20.60 -6.14
CA LYS A 43 -5.75 -20.21 -7.18
C LYS A 43 -7.21 -20.55 -6.83
N GLN A 44 -7.43 -21.51 -5.92
CA GLN A 44 -8.76 -22.01 -5.55
C GLN A 44 -9.13 -21.70 -4.09
N LYS A 45 -8.18 -21.30 -3.27
CA LYS A 45 -8.41 -21.09 -1.83
C LYS A 45 -8.16 -19.65 -1.44
N HIS A 46 -9.25 -18.95 -1.14
CA HIS A 46 -9.27 -17.55 -0.74
C HIS A 46 -9.91 -17.46 0.65
N VAL A 47 -9.24 -16.77 1.56
CA VAL A 47 -9.64 -16.67 2.96
C VAL A 47 -9.93 -15.21 3.28
N HIS A 48 -11.19 -14.90 3.54
CA HIS A 48 -11.57 -13.61 4.10
C HIS A 48 -11.20 -13.59 5.59
N ILE A 49 -10.39 -12.63 5.99
CA ILE A 49 -9.88 -12.46 7.34
C ILE A 49 -10.24 -11.11 7.92
N ARG A 50 -10.35 -11.09 9.23
CA ARG A 50 -10.45 -9.90 10.06
C ARG A 50 -9.23 -9.78 10.95
N ILE A 51 -8.68 -8.58 11.03
CA ILE A 51 -7.48 -8.22 11.78
C ILE A 51 -7.86 -7.17 12.81
N ARG A 52 -7.53 -7.40 14.08
CA ARG A 52 -7.69 -6.44 15.18
C ARG A 52 -6.47 -6.49 16.09
N GLU A 53 -6.18 -5.39 16.75
CA GLU A 53 -5.19 -5.37 17.82
C GLU A 53 -5.87 -5.09 19.17
N MET A 54 -5.46 -5.82 20.18
CA MET A 54 -5.86 -5.60 21.58
C MET A 54 -4.75 -6.09 22.51
N ASN A 55 -4.37 -5.26 23.48
CA ASN A 55 -3.34 -5.57 24.47
C ASN A 55 -2.01 -6.04 23.84
N SER A 56 -1.54 -5.32 22.81
CA SER A 56 -0.32 -5.65 22.06
C SER A 56 -0.34 -7.02 21.36
N VAL A 57 -1.53 -7.53 21.06
CA VAL A 57 -1.73 -8.78 20.31
C VAL A 57 -2.61 -8.51 19.09
N ILE A 58 -2.06 -8.76 17.91
CA ILE A 58 -2.85 -8.80 16.68
C ILE A 58 -3.56 -10.14 16.59
N THR A 59 -4.89 -10.08 16.52
CA THR A 59 -5.74 -11.23 16.32
C THR A 59 -6.22 -11.31 14.88
N ILE A 60 -6.03 -12.45 14.23
CA ILE A 60 -6.43 -12.73 12.85
C ILE A 60 -7.49 -13.82 12.86
N VAL A 61 -8.71 -13.48 12.45
CA VAL A 61 -9.86 -14.38 12.46
C VAL A 61 -10.36 -14.61 11.03
N PRO A 62 -10.40 -15.86 10.53
CA PRO A 62 -11.15 -16.18 9.32
C PRO A 62 -12.63 -15.90 9.52
N MET A 63 -13.26 -15.17 8.61
CA MET A 63 -14.67 -14.79 8.67
C MET A 63 -15.58 -15.99 8.39
N ASN A 64 -15.14 -16.88 7.51
CA ASN A 64 -15.82 -18.16 7.29
C ASN A 64 -15.41 -19.17 8.38
N LYS A 65 -16.33 -19.47 9.30
CA LYS A 65 -16.11 -20.39 10.43
C LYS A 65 -15.93 -21.86 9.99
N THR A 66 -16.38 -22.24 8.80
CA THR A 66 -16.27 -23.61 8.29
C THR A 66 -14.98 -23.89 7.54
N ILE A 67 -14.16 -22.85 7.25
CA ILE A 67 -12.91 -23.03 6.54
C ILE A 67 -11.88 -23.77 7.40
N ARG A 68 -11.41 -24.90 6.89
CA ARG A 68 -10.32 -25.63 7.54
C ARG A 68 -8.98 -25.16 6.99
N LEU A 69 -8.11 -24.69 7.89
CA LEU A 69 -6.76 -24.23 7.58
C LEU A 69 -5.74 -25.17 8.21
N SER A 70 -4.81 -25.68 7.41
CA SER A 70 -3.65 -26.42 7.90
C SER A 70 -2.72 -25.51 8.73
N LYS A 71 -1.77 -26.10 9.44
CA LYS A 71 -0.74 -25.35 10.18
C LYS A 71 0.06 -24.44 9.25
N THR A 72 0.48 -24.95 8.11
CA THR A 72 1.24 -24.20 7.08
C THR A 72 0.43 -23.02 6.52
N GLU A 73 -0.86 -23.22 6.24
CA GLU A 73 -1.72 -22.14 5.75
C GLU A 73 -1.93 -21.04 6.80
N LYS A 74 -2.07 -21.41 8.08
CA LYS A 74 -2.15 -20.45 9.19
C LYS A 74 -0.87 -19.61 9.29
N GLU A 75 0.31 -20.25 9.20
CA GLU A 75 1.60 -19.54 9.19
C GLU A 75 1.72 -18.63 7.96
N LYS A 76 1.33 -19.10 6.78
CA LYS A 76 1.32 -18.27 5.57
C LYS A 76 0.44 -17.02 5.75
N ILE A 77 -0.77 -17.15 6.32
CA ILE A 77 -1.65 -16.01 6.62
C ILE A 77 -0.96 -15.06 7.60
N LYS A 78 -0.37 -15.56 8.69
CA LYS A 78 0.35 -14.72 9.67
C LYS A 78 1.48 -13.94 9.01
N ASN A 79 2.29 -14.58 8.18
CA ASN A 79 3.41 -13.92 7.49
C ASN A 79 2.92 -12.85 6.51
N ILE A 80 1.82 -13.11 5.79
CA ILE A 80 1.21 -12.09 4.92
C ILE A 80 0.73 -10.89 5.75
N VAL A 81 0.04 -11.13 6.88
CA VAL A 81 -0.44 -10.05 7.75
C VAL A 81 0.73 -9.28 8.37
N ARG A 82 1.79 -9.96 8.84
CA ARG A 82 3.04 -9.31 9.31
C ARG A 82 3.58 -8.34 8.27
N SER A 83 3.67 -8.84 7.03
CA SER A 83 4.12 -8.04 5.89
C SER A 83 3.19 -6.87 5.58
N MET A 84 1.86 -7.08 5.62
CA MET A 84 0.88 -6.03 5.33
C MET A 84 0.95 -4.87 6.32
N VAL A 85 1.02 -5.17 7.61
CA VAL A 85 1.06 -4.14 8.67
C VAL A 85 2.48 -3.71 9.03
N ARG A 86 3.50 -4.25 8.34
CA ARG A 86 4.91 -3.91 8.51
C ARG A 86 5.38 -4.02 9.97
N ILE A 87 4.94 -5.07 10.65
CA ILE A 87 5.16 -5.22 12.10
C ILE A 87 6.64 -5.34 12.46
N ASP A 88 7.46 -5.85 11.54
CA ASP A 88 8.90 -6.09 11.74
C ASP A 88 9.78 -4.89 11.36
N GLU A 89 9.16 -3.77 10.95
CA GLU A 89 9.91 -2.59 10.53
C GLU A 89 10.51 -1.86 11.73
N GLN A 90 11.80 -1.54 11.61
CA GLN A 90 12.55 -0.80 12.63
C GLN A 90 12.41 0.70 12.38
N LEU A 91 11.78 1.42 13.30
CA LEU A 91 11.50 2.86 13.17
C LEU A 91 12.24 3.71 14.23
N ASP A 92 13.20 3.15 14.96
CA ASP A 92 13.88 3.87 16.04
C ASP A 92 14.58 5.15 15.56
N GLU A 93 15.35 5.05 14.47
CA GLU A 93 16.03 6.21 13.88
C GLU A 93 15.04 7.24 13.35
N PHE A 94 13.97 6.79 12.69
CA PHE A 94 12.90 7.62 12.21
C PHE A 94 12.22 8.39 13.36
N TYR A 95 11.92 7.70 14.47
CA TYR A 95 11.34 8.34 15.64
C TYR A 95 12.28 9.32 16.32
N LEU A 96 13.59 9.07 16.29
CA LEU A 96 14.58 10.05 16.78
C LEU A 96 14.57 11.33 15.94
N LEU A 97 14.45 11.23 14.61
CA LEU A 97 14.29 12.39 13.73
C LEU A 97 12.98 13.13 14.03
N CYS A 98 11.86 12.43 14.14
CA CYS A 98 10.57 13.03 14.45
C CYS A 98 10.55 13.76 15.81
N LYS A 99 11.25 13.26 16.82
CA LYS A 99 11.35 13.91 18.14
C LYS A 99 12.06 15.27 18.10
N LYS A 100 13.01 15.46 17.18
CA LYS A 100 13.74 16.73 17.01
C LYS A 100 12.87 17.82 16.40
N GLU A 101 11.88 17.45 15.59
CA GLU A 101 10.98 18.37 14.90
C GLU A 101 9.68 18.56 15.70
N LYS A 102 9.39 19.79 16.15
CA LYS A 102 8.24 20.08 17.01
C LYS A 102 6.92 19.59 16.41
N HIS A 103 6.72 19.78 15.11
CA HIS A 103 5.51 19.45 14.38
C HIS A 103 5.35 17.95 14.05
N LEU A 104 6.43 17.16 14.24
CA LEU A 104 6.41 15.69 14.03
C LEU A 104 6.41 14.89 15.34
N ARG A 105 6.42 15.52 16.50
CA ARG A 105 6.44 14.82 17.81
C ARG A 105 5.21 13.96 18.05
N TRP A 106 4.14 14.17 17.31
CA TRP A 106 2.95 13.32 17.33
C TRP A 106 3.20 11.92 16.77
N VAL A 107 4.12 11.79 15.80
CA VAL A 107 4.42 10.54 15.08
C VAL A 107 4.82 9.42 16.06
N PRO A 108 5.87 9.54 16.88
CA PRO A 108 6.21 8.52 17.86
C PRO A 108 5.16 8.37 18.97
N LYS A 109 4.43 9.42 19.34
CA LYS A 109 3.34 9.34 20.35
C LYS A 109 2.19 8.47 19.87
N ARG A 110 1.85 8.55 18.58
CA ARG A 110 0.81 7.75 17.92
C ARG A 110 1.35 6.44 17.36
N ARG A 111 2.64 6.15 17.49
CA ARG A 111 3.32 4.99 16.90
C ARG A 111 3.08 4.89 15.39
N ALA A 112 2.94 6.05 14.73
CA ALA A 112 2.74 6.18 13.29
C ALA A 112 4.05 5.98 12.53
N GLY A 113 3.96 5.74 11.21
CA GLY A 113 5.12 5.56 10.33
C GLY A 113 5.12 4.23 9.59
N ARG A 114 4.46 3.20 10.12
CA ARG A 114 4.23 1.96 9.37
C ARG A 114 3.16 2.18 8.32
N ILE A 115 3.51 1.93 7.06
CA ILE A 115 2.61 2.13 5.91
C ILE A 115 1.89 0.81 5.63
N LEU A 116 0.55 0.82 5.69
CA LEU A 116 -0.27 -0.33 5.31
C LEU A 116 0.00 -0.70 3.85
N ARG A 117 0.22 -1.97 3.57
CA ARG A 117 0.34 -2.46 2.19
C ARG A 117 -0.59 -3.64 1.92
N SER A 118 -0.82 -3.92 0.67
CA SER A 118 -1.67 -5.03 0.23
C SER A 118 -1.02 -6.39 0.52
N PRO A 119 -1.76 -7.50 0.45
CA PRO A 119 -1.19 -8.85 0.59
C PRO A 119 -0.06 -9.16 -0.40
N THR A 120 -0.09 -8.57 -1.59
CA THR A 120 0.89 -8.78 -2.66
C THR A 120 1.45 -7.45 -3.19
N ALA A 121 2.69 -7.46 -3.69
CA ALA A 121 3.28 -6.29 -4.34
C ALA A 121 2.55 -5.96 -5.65
N PHE A 122 2.08 -6.98 -6.36
CA PHE A 122 1.25 -6.80 -7.56
C PHE A 122 0.01 -5.95 -7.27
N GLU A 123 -0.71 -6.24 -6.19
CA GLU A 123 -1.90 -5.46 -5.80
C GLU A 123 -1.54 -4.00 -5.51
N ASP A 124 -0.44 -3.75 -4.78
CA ASP A 124 0.05 -2.40 -4.49
C ASP A 124 0.39 -1.63 -5.79
N ILE A 125 1.09 -2.28 -6.73
CA ILE A 125 1.46 -1.66 -8.01
C ILE A 125 0.22 -1.32 -8.85
N VAL A 126 -0.78 -2.22 -8.91
CA VAL A 126 -2.01 -1.96 -9.66
C VAL A 126 -2.84 -0.85 -9.02
N LYS A 127 -2.98 -0.86 -7.69
CA LYS A 127 -3.64 0.23 -6.96
C LYS A 127 -2.94 1.57 -7.22
N MET A 128 -1.60 1.59 -7.15
CA MET A 128 -0.82 2.79 -7.46
C MET A 128 -0.99 3.23 -8.92
N MET A 129 -1.01 2.32 -9.89
CA MET A 129 -1.31 2.64 -11.29
C MET A 129 -2.68 3.31 -11.42
N PHE A 130 -3.66 2.91 -10.62
CA PHE A 130 -5.01 3.47 -10.63
C PHE A 130 -5.10 4.85 -9.96
N THR A 131 -4.12 5.26 -9.14
CA THR A 131 -4.09 6.61 -8.56
C THR A 131 -3.56 7.68 -9.52
N THR A 132 -2.89 7.29 -10.61
CA THR A 132 -2.23 8.25 -11.50
C THR A 132 -3.25 9.13 -12.25
N ASN A 133 -3.06 10.45 -12.25
CA ASN A 133 -3.87 11.43 -13.00
C ASN A 133 -5.39 11.20 -12.87
N CYS A 134 -5.91 10.99 -11.66
CA CYS A 134 -7.34 10.89 -11.43
C CYS A 134 -7.70 11.23 -9.99
N SER A 135 -9.01 11.37 -9.72
CA SER A 135 -9.53 11.55 -8.37
C SER A 135 -9.50 10.24 -7.58
N TRP A 136 -9.50 10.35 -6.26
CA TRP A 136 -9.64 9.20 -5.36
C TRP A 136 -10.92 8.39 -5.62
N ALA A 137 -12.03 9.08 -5.90
CA ALA A 137 -13.30 8.43 -6.25
C ALA A 137 -13.16 7.51 -7.48
N LEU A 138 -12.46 7.97 -8.53
CA LEU A 138 -12.23 7.13 -9.72
C LEU A 138 -11.30 5.95 -9.41
N THR A 139 -10.29 6.12 -8.58
CA THR A 139 -9.43 5.02 -8.09
C THR A 139 -10.25 3.95 -7.39
N LYS A 140 -11.19 4.35 -6.51
CA LYS A 140 -12.11 3.43 -5.83
C LYS A 140 -12.98 2.66 -6.83
N ILE A 141 -13.56 3.34 -7.81
CA ILE A 141 -14.40 2.73 -8.85
C ILE A 141 -13.60 1.69 -9.65
N MET A 142 -12.40 2.04 -10.14
CA MET A 142 -11.56 1.11 -10.90
C MET A 142 -11.18 -0.12 -10.08
N THR A 143 -10.77 0.09 -8.83
CA THR A 143 -10.38 -1.02 -7.93
C THR A 143 -11.59 -1.90 -7.59
N GLN A 144 -12.76 -1.30 -7.36
CA GLN A 144 -13.99 -2.03 -7.09
C GLN A 144 -14.45 -2.85 -8.31
N HIS A 145 -14.41 -2.28 -9.51
CA HIS A 145 -14.76 -2.99 -10.73
C HIS A 145 -13.78 -4.16 -10.97
N LEU A 146 -12.47 -3.91 -10.79
CA LEU A 146 -11.46 -4.95 -10.98
C LEU A 146 -11.70 -6.14 -10.04
N THR A 147 -11.88 -5.88 -8.75
CA THR A 147 -12.11 -6.92 -7.75
C THR A 147 -13.43 -7.66 -8.00
N ARG A 148 -14.54 -6.93 -8.23
CA ARG A 148 -15.86 -7.56 -8.43
C ARG A 148 -15.96 -8.39 -9.70
N LYS A 149 -15.31 -7.98 -10.79
CA LYS A 149 -15.43 -8.64 -12.10
C LYS A 149 -14.39 -9.73 -12.33
N LEU A 150 -13.23 -9.66 -11.70
CA LEU A 150 -12.13 -10.60 -11.93
C LEU A 150 -11.62 -11.30 -10.67
N GLY A 151 -11.96 -10.81 -9.50
CA GLY A 151 -11.64 -11.46 -8.24
C GLY A 151 -12.47 -12.71 -7.99
N THR A 152 -11.94 -13.62 -7.19
CA THR A 152 -12.67 -14.81 -6.76
C THR A 152 -13.55 -14.46 -5.57
N LYS A 153 -14.83 -14.81 -5.65
CA LYS A 153 -15.79 -14.59 -4.57
C LYS A 153 -15.53 -15.59 -3.43
N SER A 154 -15.32 -15.08 -2.23
CA SER A 154 -15.23 -15.90 -1.03
C SER A 154 -16.63 -16.44 -0.63
N SER A 155 -16.67 -17.42 0.27
CA SER A 155 -17.93 -18.03 0.74
C SER A 155 -18.90 -17.04 1.41
N ASP A 156 -18.40 -15.94 1.94
CA ASP A 156 -19.17 -14.85 2.58
C ASP A 156 -19.38 -13.64 1.66
N GLY A 157 -19.15 -13.82 0.35
CA GLY A 157 -19.55 -12.86 -0.68
C GLY A 157 -18.54 -11.74 -0.98
N ILE A 158 -17.38 -11.73 -0.33
CA ILE A 158 -16.32 -10.76 -0.58
C ILE A 158 -15.41 -11.26 -1.70
N PHE A 159 -14.95 -10.35 -2.56
CA PHE A 159 -14.08 -10.72 -3.68
C PHE A 159 -12.61 -10.49 -3.30
N SER A 160 -11.74 -11.44 -3.69
CA SER A 160 -10.29 -11.26 -3.61
C SER A 160 -9.80 -10.27 -4.67
N PHE A 161 -8.59 -9.74 -4.51
CA PHE A 161 -7.92 -9.10 -5.63
C PHE A 161 -7.59 -10.15 -6.69
N PRO A 162 -7.81 -9.87 -8.00
CA PRO A 162 -7.55 -10.85 -9.05
C PRO A 162 -6.04 -11.08 -9.24
N ASN A 163 -5.66 -12.30 -9.60
CA ASN A 163 -4.28 -12.59 -9.96
C ASN A 163 -3.94 -12.09 -11.38
N PRO A 164 -2.65 -11.89 -11.70
CA PRO A 164 -2.22 -11.38 -13.00
C PRO A 164 -2.72 -12.20 -14.19
N GLU A 165 -2.70 -13.54 -14.05
CA GLU A 165 -3.12 -14.45 -15.12
C GLU A 165 -4.60 -14.31 -15.49
N THR A 166 -5.46 -13.98 -14.53
CA THR A 166 -6.88 -13.73 -14.79
C THR A 166 -7.09 -12.46 -15.61
N ILE A 167 -6.33 -11.42 -15.30
CA ILE A 167 -6.37 -10.13 -16.02
C ILE A 167 -5.74 -10.28 -17.41
N ALA A 168 -4.61 -10.98 -17.53
CA ALA A 168 -3.89 -11.19 -18.79
C ALA A 168 -4.73 -11.88 -19.88
N LYS A 169 -5.77 -12.64 -19.51
CA LYS A 169 -6.72 -13.30 -20.43
C LYS A 169 -7.75 -12.35 -21.01
N LYS A 170 -7.85 -11.10 -20.53
CA LYS A 170 -8.81 -10.12 -21.03
C LYS A 170 -8.24 -9.30 -22.18
N SER A 171 -9.15 -8.75 -23.02
CA SER A 171 -8.72 -7.77 -24.03
C SER A 171 -8.62 -6.37 -23.43
N GLU A 172 -7.82 -5.52 -24.04
CA GLU A 172 -7.73 -4.09 -23.66
C GLU A 172 -9.10 -3.42 -23.73
N LYS A 173 -9.89 -3.67 -24.79
CA LYS A 173 -11.25 -3.13 -24.96
C LYS A 173 -12.14 -3.53 -23.80
N TRP A 174 -12.05 -4.78 -23.33
CA TRP A 174 -12.81 -5.28 -22.20
C TRP A 174 -12.39 -4.54 -20.91
N LEU A 175 -11.09 -4.40 -20.64
CA LEU A 175 -10.57 -3.69 -19.47
C LEU A 175 -11.03 -2.21 -19.46
N ARG A 176 -10.95 -1.53 -20.59
CA ARG A 176 -11.45 -0.14 -20.72
C ARG A 176 -12.92 -0.03 -20.35
N LYS A 177 -13.75 -0.91 -20.89
CA LYS A 177 -15.21 -0.89 -20.70
C LYS A 177 -15.60 -1.32 -19.29
N GLU A 178 -15.13 -2.49 -18.86
CA GLU A 178 -15.65 -3.16 -17.68
C GLU A 178 -14.98 -2.71 -16.37
N ILE A 179 -13.71 -2.28 -16.43
CA ILE A 179 -12.98 -1.78 -15.25
C ILE A 179 -13.02 -0.26 -15.19
N SER A 180 -13.35 0.40 -16.30
CA SER A 180 -13.36 1.86 -16.45
C SER A 180 -11.97 2.48 -16.24
N CYS A 181 -10.88 1.73 -16.52
CA CYS A 181 -9.51 2.16 -16.25
C CYS A 181 -8.88 3.01 -17.37
N GLY A 182 -9.67 3.34 -18.41
CA GLY A 182 -9.28 4.30 -19.45
C GLY A 182 -7.94 3.96 -20.12
N TYR A 183 -7.05 4.95 -20.22
CA TYR A 183 -5.73 4.81 -20.82
C TYR A 183 -4.78 3.85 -20.06
N ARG A 184 -5.14 3.46 -18.81
CA ARG A 184 -4.35 2.51 -18.00
C ARG A 184 -4.55 1.05 -18.44
N ALA A 185 -5.59 0.77 -19.23
CA ALA A 185 -5.91 -0.59 -19.67
C ALA A 185 -4.75 -1.31 -20.37
N PRO A 186 -4.04 -0.71 -21.37
CA PRO A 186 -2.90 -1.35 -22.00
C PRO A 186 -1.73 -1.55 -21.04
N TYR A 187 -1.54 -0.67 -20.06
CA TYR A 187 -0.46 -0.77 -19.07
C TYR A 187 -0.73 -1.93 -18.09
N LEU A 188 -1.94 -1.99 -17.55
CA LEU A 188 -2.39 -3.09 -16.70
C LEU A 188 -2.27 -4.44 -17.43
N LEU A 189 -2.75 -4.50 -18.67
CA LEU A 189 -2.70 -5.72 -19.48
C LEU A 189 -1.26 -6.16 -19.76
N LYS A 190 -0.37 -5.20 -20.09
CA LYS A 190 1.05 -5.49 -20.32
C LYS A 190 1.72 -6.01 -19.07
N LEU A 191 1.56 -5.34 -17.93
CA LEU A 191 2.10 -5.79 -16.64
C LEU A 191 1.65 -7.23 -16.32
N CYS A 192 0.35 -7.50 -16.44
CA CYS A 192 -0.19 -8.83 -16.17
C CYS A 192 0.35 -9.91 -17.10
N LYS A 193 0.53 -9.60 -18.40
CA LYS A 193 1.14 -10.51 -19.37
C LYS A 193 2.61 -10.76 -19.06
N ASP A 194 3.37 -9.71 -18.69
CA ASP A 194 4.80 -9.83 -18.39
C ASP A 194 5.01 -10.69 -17.12
N ILE A 195 4.18 -10.52 -16.09
CA ILE A 195 4.19 -11.38 -14.89
C ILE A 195 3.79 -12.83 -15.26
N SER A 196 2.70 -13.01 -16.01
CA SER A 196 2.22 -14.35 -16.40
C SER A 196 3.23 -15.12 -17.24
N ASN A 197 4.02 -14.42 -18.04
CA ASN A 197 5.10 -14.96 -18.87
C ASN A 197 6.46 -15.02 -18.14
N ARG A 198 6.49 -14.74 -16.84
CA ARG A 198 7.71 -14.75 -16.00
C ARG A 198 8.81 -13.80 -16.49
N LYS A 199 8.45 -12.72 -17.20
CA LYS A 199 9.39 -11.67 -17.63
C LYS A 199 9.75 -10.72 -16.48
N ILE A 200 8.84 -10.57 -15.52
CA ILE A 200 9.02 -9.76 -14.32
C ILE A 200 8.42 -10.48 -13.12
N ASP A 201 9.14 -10.47 -12.01
CA ASP A 201 8.65 -10.91 -10.69
C ASP A 201 8.56 -9.71 -9.76
N VAL A 202 7.37 -9.13 -9.67
CA VAL A 202 7.14 -7.95 -8.82
C VAL A 202 7.08 -8.31 -7.33
N GLU A 203 6.81 -9.57 -6.97
CA GLU A 203 6.80 -9.99 -5.57
C GLU A 203 8.21 -9.99 -4.97
N SER A 204 9.23 -10.26 -5.79
CA SER A 204 10.64 -10.19 -5.37
C SER A 204 11.07 -8.79 -4.92
N PHE A 205 10.37 -7.73 -5.34
CA PHE A 205 10.68 -6.34 -4.95
C PHE A 205 10.58 -6.10 -3.44
N ARG A 206 9.81 -6.92 -2.72
CA ARG A 206 9.67 -6.81 -1.26
C ARG A 206 10.89 -7.31 -0.47
N ASN A 207 11.68 -8.18 -1.08
CA ASN A 207 12.79 -8.89 -0.43
C ASN A 207 14.04 -8.86 -1.32
N THR A 208 14.31 -7.72 -1.97
CA THR A 208 15.49 -7.55 -2.82
C THR A 208 16.58 -6.79 -2.09
N ASP A 209 17.83 -7.21 -2.30
CA ASP A 209 19.03 -6.54 -1.79
C ASP A 209 19.54 -5.45 -2.74
N CYS A 210 18.86 -5.18 -3.86
CA CYS A 210 19.25 -4.13 -4.78
C CYS A 210 19.11 -2.74 -4.14
N SER A 211 19.88 -1.76 -4.63
CA SER A 211 19.80 -0.39 -4.16
C SER A 211 18.41 0.22 -4.42
N THR A 212 18.09 1.31 -3.73
CA THR A 212 16.82 2.00 -3.97
C THR A 212 16.75 2.57 -5.38
N GLU A 213 17.88 3.07 -5.93
CA GLU A 213 17.97 3.54 -7.31
C GLU A 213 17.68 2.43 -8.32
N GLU A 214 18.32 1.28 -8.18
CA GLU A 214 18.05 0.13 -9.06
C GLU A 214 16.59 -0.33 -8.99
N LEU A 215 15.99 -0.32 -7.79
CA LEU A 215 14.59 -0.67 -7.62
C LEU A 215 13.66 0.39 -8.23
N TYR A 216 14.02 1.67 -8.09
CA TYR A 216 13.32 2.78 -8.72
C TYR A 216 13.32 2.66 -10.25
N ASP A 217 14.47 2.36 -10.85
CA ASP A 217 14.60 2.17 -12.28
C ASP A 217 13.79 0.96 -12.78
N LYS A 218 13.81 -0.15 -12.02
CA LYS A 218 12.96 -1.32 -12.31
C LYS A 218 11.47 -0.95 -12.25
N LEU A 219 11.05 -0.16 -11.29
CA LEU A 219 9.66 0.32 -11.19
C LEU A 219 9.31 1.24 -12.36
N CYS A 220 10.16 2.19 -12.71
CA CYS A 220 9.95 3.10 -13.85
C CYS A 220 9.96 2.37 -15.20
N SER A 221 10.61 1.21 -15.31
CA SER A 221 10.56 0.36 -16.51
C SER A 221 9.19 -0.30 -16.73
N ILE A 222 8.36 -0.39 -15.70
CA ILE A 222 6.98 -0.88 -15.80
C ILE A 222 6.14 0.19 -16.49
N LYS A 223 5.66 -0.10 -17.68
CA LYS A 223 4.86 0.85 -18.47
C LYS A 223 3.62 1.32 -17.69
N GLY A 224 3.49 2.63 -17.52
CA GLY A 224 2.41 3.24 -16.72
C GLY A 224 2.80 3.57 -15.29
N ILE A 225 4.02 3.24 -14.86
CA ILE A 225 4.62 3.67 -13.60
C ILE A 225 5.64 4.76 -13.91
N GLY A 226 5.31 6.01 -13.61
CA GLY A 226 6.22 7.14 -13.70
C GLY A 226 6.85 7.49 -12.34
N HIS A 227 7.66 8.54 -12.30
CA HIS A 227 8.43 8.98 -11.11
C HIS A 227 7.57 9.08 -9.83
N TYR A 228 6.39 9.70 -9.91
CA TYR A 228 5.46 9.78 -8.79
C TYR A 228 5.03 8.41 -8.27
N ALA A 229 4.58 7.54 -9.17
CA ALA A 229 4.10 6.21 -8.79
C ALA A 229 5.25 5.34 -8.24
N ALA A 230 6.43 5.39 -8.87
CA ALA A 230 7.62 4.67 -8.41
C ALA A 230 8.03 5.10 -7.00
N GLY A 231 8.11 6.41 -6.73
CA GLY A 231 8.45 6.92 -5.40
C GLY A 231 7.45 6.52 -4.31
N ASN A 232 6.15 6.42 -4.63
CA ASN A 232 5.16 5.94 -3.67
C ASN A 232 5.17 4.42 -3.51
N ILE A 233 5.43 3.64 -4.58
CA ILE A 233 5.64 2.19 -4.48
C ILE A 233 6.87 1.88 -3.64
N LEU A 234 7.96 2.64 -3.78
CA LEU A 234 9.16 2.48 -2.94
C LEU A 234 8.84 2.61 -1.45
N LYS A 235 8.00 3.57 -1.05
CA LYS A 235 7.54 3.69 0.35
C LYS A 235 6.79 2.43 0.82
N LEU A 236 5.90 1.88 -0.02
CA LEU A 236 5.23 0.60 0.26
C LEU A 236 6.23 -0.56 0.36
N LEU A 237 7.36 -0.50 -0.34
CA LEU A 237 8.44 -1.50 -0.28
C LEU A 237 9.42 -1.27 0.89
N GLY A 238 9.30 -0.16 1.63
CA GLY A 238 10.18 0.17 2.75
C GLY A 238 11.42 0.95 2.38
N ARG A 239 11.40 1.60 1.23
CA ARG A 239 12.44 2.50 0.74
C ARG A 239 11.90 3.92 0.80
N TYR A 240 12.47 4.74 1.69
CA TYR A 240 11.93 6.06 1.99
C TYR A 240 12.78 7.21 1.44
N ASP A 241 13.77 6.91 0.64
CA ASP A 241 14.74 7.84 0.04
C ASP A 241 14.14 8.70 -1.09
N TYR A 242 12.90 8.40 -1.54
CA TYR A 242 12.20 9.16 -2.59
C TYR A 242 10.91 9.80 -2.05
N LEU A 243 10.63 11.03 -2.49
CA LEU A 243 9.46 11.78 -2.01
C LEU A 243 8.15 11.32 -2.66
N GLY A 244 8.13 11.13 -3.97
CA GLY A 244 6.90 10.86 -4.73
C GLY A 244 5.97 12.08 -4.73
N ILE A 245 6.49 13.21 -5.20
CA ILE A 245 5.78 14.51 -5.20
C ILE A 245 4.64 14.51 -6.20
N ASP A 246 3.44 14.82 -5.73
CA ASP A 246 2.24 15.04 -6.56
C ASP A 246 1.62 16.43 -6.27
N SER A 247 0.46 16.69 -6.88
CA SER A 247 -0.25 17.95 -6.67
C SER A 247 -0.69 18.17 -5.22
N TRP A 248 -1.02 17.09 -4.51
CA TRP A 248 -1.45 17.17 -3.12
C TRP A 248 -0.25 17.44 -2.19
N VAL A 249 0.85 16.71 -2.34
CA VAL A 249 2.09 16.98 -1.61
C VAL A 249 2.57 18.41 -1.84
N ARG A 250 2.53 18.92 -3.10
CA ARG A 250 2.88 20.32 -3.37
C ARG A 250 1.99 21.29 -2.61
N THR A 251 0.68 21.11 -2.67
CA THR A 251 -0.27 21.99 -2.00
C THR A 251 -0.03 22.00 -0.49
N ARG A 252 0.09 20.84 0.13
CA ARG A 252 0.36 20.73 1.58
C ARG A 252 1.70 21.36 1.96
N PHE A 253 2.76 21.12 1.18
CA PHE A 253 4.05 21.74 1.42
C PHE A 253 3.99 23.27 1.35
N PHE A 254 3.24 23.81 0.38
CA PHE A 254 3.07 25.27 0.24
C PHE A 254 2.35 25.85 1.47
N GLU A 255 1.30 25.18 1.94
CA GLU A 255 0.57 25.59 3.14
C GLU A 255 1.44 25.55 4.39
N ILE A 256 2.15 24.45 4.61
CA ILE A 256 2.93 24.21 5.84
C ILE A 256 4.19 25.09 5.89
N HIS A 257 4.93 25.23 4.78
CA HIS A 257 6.27 25.80 4.78
C HIS A 257 6.42 27.12 4.03
N LYS A 258 5.44 27.52 3.22
CA LYS A 258 5.57 28.66 2.30
C LYS A 258 4.42 29.66 2.39
N ASN A 259 3.56 29.60 3.42
CA ASN A 259 2.37 30.46 3.57
C ASN A 259 1.53 30.48 2.26
N GLY A 260 1.36 29.33 1.61
CA GLY A 260 0.63 29.18 0.36
C GLY A 260 1.38 29.56 -0.92
N LYS A 261 2.63 30.07 -0.84
CA LYS A 261 3.42 30.43 -2.03
C LYS A 261 3.91 29.16 -2.75
N LYS A 262 3.66 29.10 -4.07
CA LYS A 262 4.12 28.02 -4.93
C LYS A 262 5.65 28.07 -5.11
N VAL A 263 6.29 26.92 -5.02
CA VAL A 263 7.73 26.74 -5.29
C VAL A 263 7.92 25.55 -6.22
N SER A 264 9.13 25.40 -6.77
CA SER A 264 9.48 24.24 -7.61
C SER A 264 9.65 22.97 -6.77
N ASP A 265 9.58 21.81 -7.43
CA ASP A 265 9.82 20.51 -6.80
C ASP A 265 11.24 20.42 -6.22
N ALA A 266 12.23 21.05 -6.87
CA ALA A 266 13.61 21.12 -6.36
C ALA A 266 13.70 21.76 -4.97
N VAL A 267 12.88 22.79 -4.69
CA VAL A 267 12.82 23.41 -3.34
C VAL A 267 12.17 22.46 -2.32
N ILE A 268 11.20 21.66 -2.75
CA ILE A 268 10.57 20.64 -1.89
C ILE A 268 11.60 19.53 -1.58
N GLU A 269 12.28 19.03 -2.59
CA GLU A 269 13.32 18.00 -2.44
C GLU A 269 14.44 18.46 -1.54
N GLU A 270 14.97 19.67 -1.72
CA GLU A 270 16.02 20.26 -0.90
C GLU A 270 15.59 20.39 0.57
N HIS A 271 14.32 20.78 0.82
CA HIS A 271 13.79 20.86 2.18
C HIS A 271 13.87 19.52 2.92
N TYR A 272 13.56 18.42 2.23
CA TYR A 272 13.55 17.08 2.85
C TYR A 272 14.90 16.36 2.78
N ASN A 273 15.88 16.82 2.01
CA ASN A 273 17.21 16.19 1.89
C ASN A 273 17.91 16.02 3.25
N ARG A 274 17.69 16.92 4.19
CA ARG A 274 18.24 16.86 5.56
C ARG A 274 17.83 15.61 6.35
N TYR A 275 16.79 14.89 5.93
CA TYR A 275 16.31 13.68 6.59
C TYR A 275 16.87 12.39 5.98
N GLY A 276 17.76 12.50 4.99
CA GLY A 276 18.47 11.38 4.38
C GLY A 276 17.53 10.30 3.87
N SER A 277 17.78 9.04 4.23
CA SER A 277 17.00 7.88 3.81
C SER A 277 15.53 7.89 4.30
N TRP A 278 15.19 8.73 5.28
CA TRP A 278 13.83 8.84 5.83
C TRP A 278 12.99 9.97 5.21
N ARG A 279 13.55 10.73 4.25
CA ARG A 279 12.93 11.95 3.70
C ARG A 279 11.51 11.72 3.16
N GLY A 280 11.26 10.60 2.49
CA GLY A 280 9.95 10.26 1.93
C GLY A 280 8.91 9.91 2.99
N LEU A 281 9.32 9.26 4.10
CA LEU A 281 8.42 8.95 5.21
C LEU A 281 8.14 10.21 6.06
N ILE A 282 9.14 11.03 6.30
CA ILE A 282 8.98 12.34 6.97
C ILE A 282 7.99 13.20 6.19
N CYS A 283 8.19 13.35 4.87
CA CYS A 283 7.26 14.08 4.01
C CYS A 283 5.83 13.54 4.12
N LEU A 284 5.66 12.22 4.06
CA LEU A 284 4.34 11.61 4.18
C LEU A 284 3.68 11.94 5.52
N MET A 285 4.38 11.76 6.65
CA MET A 285 3.82 12.05 7.98
C MET A 285 3.48 13.53 8.16
N GLU A 286 4.28 14.42 7.60
CA GLU A 286 4.03 15.85 7.69
C GLU A 286 2.77 16.26 6.91
N VAL A 287 2.65 15.82 5.66
CA VAL A 287 1.52 16.20 4.81
C VAL A 287 0.20 15.49 5.19
N THR A 288 0.27 14.39 5.94
CA THR A 288 -0.90 13.63 6.44
C THR A 288 -1.20 13.89 7.91
N ALA A 289 -0.52 14.81 8.58
CA ALA A 289 -0.67 15.05 10.01
C ALA A 289 -2.13 15.20 10.45
N ASP A 290 -2.94 15.92 9.65
CA ASP A 290 -4.36 16.18 9.94
C ASP A 290 -5.22 14.90 9.94
N TRP A 291 -4.76 13.80 9.34
CA TRP A 291 -5.48 12.52 9.34
C TRP A 291 -5.36 11.78 10.68
N HIS A 292 -4.38 12.17 11.48
CA HIS A 292 -4.02 11.51 12.73
C HIS A 292 -4.41 12.33 13.99
N VAL A 293 -5.06 13.47 13.81
CA VAL A 293 -5.50 14.36 14.90
C VAL A 293 -6.89 13.98 15.41
#